data_da77c39461e38c39094f09ba24fb9ca4
#
_entry.id   da77c39461e38c39094f09ba24fb9ca4
#
_cell.length_a   1.000
_cell.length_b   1.000
_cell.length_c   1.000
_cell.angle_alpha   90.00
_cell.angle_beta   90.00
_cell.angle_gamma   90.00
#
_symmetry.space_group_name_H-M   'P 1'
#
loop_
_entity.id
_entity.type
_entity.pdbx_description
1 polymer ?
#
loop_
_entity_poly.entity_id
_entity_poly.type
_entity_poly.pdbx_seq_one_letter_code
_entity_poly.pdbx_strand_id
1 'polypeptide(L)'
;GFFLAVVGFFAARVLLELMSCPEDVIGLSTLYLKIYFIGMPMTMLYNFSSALLRAVGDTRRPLFCLAVAGAINVVLNLVFVILFSMSVAGVALATIISQTVSACMVTALLVKEKGPLHLDLGRLGFHAGALGQILRIGLPAGLQSTVFSLSNVVIPVSYTHLTLPT
;
A
#
# COMPACT_ATOMS: atom_id res chain seq x y z
N GLY A 1 3.50 7.74 5.94
CA GLY A 1 3.86 7.36 4.56
C GLY A 1 5.31 7.64 4.24
N PHE A 2 5.74 8.91 4.33
CA PHE A 2 7.09 9.32 3.95
C PHE A 2 8.19 8.63 4.78
N PHE A 3 8.04 8.57 6.09
CA PHE A 3 8.97 7.85 6.96
C PHE A 3 9.10 6.37 6.57
N LEU A 4 7.98 5.70 6.33
CA LEU A 4 7.97 4.30 5.88
C LEU A 4 8.61 4.12 4.50
N ALA A 5 8.42 5.09 3.60
CA ALA A 5 9.07 5.06 2.28
C ALA A 5 10.59 5.09 2.41
N VAL A 6 11.12 6.00 3.22
CA VAL A 6 12.57 6.15 3.42
C VAL A 6 13.15 4.91 4.13
N VAL A 7 12.58 4.53 5.27
CA VAL A 7 13.07 3.35 6.02
C VAL A 7 12.96 2.09 5.18
N GLY A 8 11.84 1.86 4.50
CA GLY A 8 11.64 0.69 3.66
C GLY A 8 12.55 0.65 2.45
N PHE A 9 12.84 1.80 1.83
CA PHE A 9 13.76 1.86 0.70
C PHE A 9 15.18 1.37 1.07
N PHE A 10 15.69 1.80 2.22
CA PHE A 10 17.01 1.36 2.70
C PHE A 10 16.99 -0.06 3.28
N ALA A 11 15.89 -0.45 3.95
CA ALA A 11 15.75 -1.77 4.54
C ALA A 11 15.32 -2.85 3.54
N ALA A 12 14.95 -2.51 2.31
CA ALA A 12 14.39 -3.44 1.33
C ALA A 12 15.24 -4.70 1.12
N ARG A 13 16.55 -4.54 0.98
CA ARG A 13 17.47 -5.66 0.80
C ARG A 13 17.59 -6.53 2.06
N VAL A 14 17.75 -5.89 3.21
CA VAL A 14 17.87 -6.59 4.50
C VAL A 14 16.61 -7.40 4.81
N LEU A 15 15.44 -6.84 4.51
CA LEU A 15 14.17 -7.54 4.69
C LEU A 15 14.08 -8.80 3.81
N LEU A 16 14.54 -8.74 2.57
CA LEU A 16 14.53 -9.88 1.66
C LEU A 16 15.55 -10.96 2.08
N GLU A 17 16.72 -10.57 2.56
CA GLU A 17 17.72 -11.47 3.11
C GLU A 17 17.18 -12.19 4.36
N LEU A 18 16.50 -11.48 5.25
CA LEU A 18 15.83 -12.07 6.44
C LEU A 18 14.70 -13.04 6.06
N MET A 19 14.03 -12.81 4.92
CA MET A 19 12.99 -13.71 4.40
C MET A 19 13.56 -14.91 3.62
N SER A 20 14.88 -15.10 3.63
CA SER A 20 15.56 -16.20 2.91
C SER A 20 15.22 -16.20 1.39
N CYS A 21 15.15 -15.00 0.78
CA CYS A 21 14.89 -14.88 -0.65
C CYS A 21 16.04 -15.48 -1.45
N PRO A 22 15.80 -16.37 -2.45
CA PRO A 22 16.83 -16.96 -3.27
C PRO A 22 17.70 -15.91 -3.97
N GLU A 23 19.02 -16.16 -4.06
CA GLU A 23 19.99 -15.22 -4.64
C GLU A 23 19.69 -14.85 -6.07
N ASP A 24 19.13 -15.78 -6.86
CA ASP A 24 18.77 -15.57 -8.27
C ASP A 24 17.72 -14.46 -8.48
N VAL A 25 16.82 -14.25 -7.52
CA VAL A 25 15.71 -13.29 -7.63
C VAL A 25 15.84 -12.09 -6.69
N ILE A 26 16.80 -12.09 -5.75
CA ILE A 26 16.93 -11.05 -4.73
C ILE A 26 17.14 -9.66 -5.34
N GLY A 27 17.86 -9.57 -6.46
CA GLY A 27 18.10 -8.31 -7.17
C GLY A 27 16.81 -7.70 -7.72
N LEU A 28 15.99 -8.49 -8.40
CA LEU A 28 14.71 -8.07 -8.97
C LEU A 28 13.69 -7.75 -7.88
N SER A 29 13.65 -8.58 -6.82
CA SER A 29 12.78 -8.38 -5.67
C SER A 29 13.14 -7.12 -4.89
N THR A 30 14.44 -6.83 -4.74
CA THR A 30 14.91 -5.59 -4.10
C THR A 30 14.50 -4.36 -4.91
N LEU A 31 14.62 -4.41 -6.23
CA LEU A 31 14.20 -3.33 -7.12
C LEU A 31 12.68 -3.10 -7.00
N TYR A 32 11.89 -4.16 -7.06
CA TYR A 32 10.45 -4.10 -6.87
C TYR A 32 10.08 -3.44 -5.54
N LEU A 33 10.68 -3.92 -4.46
CA LEU A 33 10.37 -3.46 -3.11
C LEU A 33 10.77 -1.99 -2.91
N LYS A 34 11.91 -1.56 -3.44
CA LYS A 34 12.34 -0.15 -3.42
C LYS A 34 11.35 0.74 -4.15
N ILE A 35 10.95 0.36 -5.36
CA ILE A 35 9.95 1.08 -6.13
C ILE A 35 8.63 1.14 -5.35
N TYR A 36 8.18 0.02 -4.78
CA TYR A 36 6.96 -0.05 -3.99
C TYR A 36 7.00 0.89 -2.77
N PHE A 37 8.13 0.96 -2.05
CA PHE A 37 8.28 1.87 -0.91
C PHE A 37 8.22 3.35 -1.31
N ILE A 38 8.69 3.71 -2.50
CA ILE A 38 8.53 5.07 -3.04
C ILE A 38 7.04 5.41 -3.21
N GLY A 39 6.21 4.43 -3.56
CA GLY A 39 4.76 4.60 -3.69
C GLY A 39 3.98 4.64 -2.37
N MET A 40 4.61 4.30 -1.23
CA MET A 40 3.95 4.24 0.08
C MET A 40 3.21 5.53 0.50
N PRO A 41 3.74 6.74 0.29
CA PRO A 41 3.01 7.96 0.62
C PRO A 41 1.64 8.05 -0.08
N MET A 42 1.58 7.67 -1.35
CA MET A 42 0.32 7.69 -2.13
C MET A 42 -0.64 6.60 -1.66
N THR A 43 -0.13 5.41 -1.36
CA THR A 43 -0.92 4.32 -0.79
C THR A 43 -1.53 4.73 0.56
N MET A 44 -0.76 5.36 1.43
CA MET A 44 -1.25 5.89 2.71
C MET A 44 -2.29 6.98 2.51
N LEU A 45 -2.05 7.92 1.60
CA LEU A 45 -3.01 8.96 1.27
C LEU A 45 -4.35 8.38 0.81
N TYR A 46 -4.33 7.39 -0.09
CA TYR A 46 -5.52 6.67 -0.51
C TYR A 46 -6.24 6.01 0.66
N ASN A 47 -5.51 5.26 1.50
CA ASN A 47 -6.09 4.53 2.62
C ASN A 47 -6.78 5.45 3.62
N PHE A 48 -6.13 6.55 4.03
CA PHE A 48 -6.73 7.52 4.95
C PHE A 48 -7.92 8.23 4.33
N SER A 49 -7.80 8.73 3.11
CA SER A 49 -8.89 9.42 2.40
C SER A 49 -10.09 8.49 2.18
N SER A 50 -9.85 7.26 1.79
CA SER A 50 -10.88 6.23 1.64
C SER A 50 -11.54 5.84 2.97
N ALA A 51 -10.76 5.78 4.06
CA ALA A 51 -11.30 5.50 5.39
C ALA A 51 -12.22 6.62 5.87
N LEU A 52 -11.89 7.90 5.61
CA LEU A 52 -12.75 9.04 5.93
C LEU A 52 -14.09 8.96 5.22
N LEU A 53 -14.12 8.65 3.92
CA LEU A 53 -15.38 8.49 3.17
C LEU A 53 -16.20 7.32 3.70
N ARG A 54 -15.56 6.20 4.02
CA ARG A 54 -16.23 5.04 4.62
C ARG A 54 -16.81 5.32 6.00
N ALA A 55 -16.15 6.15 6.81
CA ALA A 55 -16.62 6.53 8.13
C ALA A 55 -17.97 7.27 8.12
N VAL A 56 -18.30 7.97 7.05
CA VAL A 56 -19.62 8.60 6.85
C VAL A 56 -20.60 7.74 6.04
N GLY A 57 -20.27 6.47 5.81
CA GLY A 57 -21.13 5.51 5.11
C GLY A 57 -20.98 5.54 3.58
N ASP A 58 -20.11 6.37 3.02
CA ASP A 58 -19.85 6.37 1.58
C ASP A 58 -18.79 5.36 1.19
N THR A 59 -19.21 4.17 0.86
CA THR A 59 -18.34 3.10 0.38
C THR A 59 -18.27 3.03 -1.14
N ARG A 60 -19.23 3.64 -1.86
CA ARG A 60 -19.32 3.54 -3.31
C ARG A 60 -18.26 4.35 -4.03
N ARG A 61 -18.03 5.60 -3.59
CA ARG A 61 -17.04 6.48 -4.23
C ARG A 61 -15.60 5.95 -4.12
N PRO A 62 -15.10 5.51 -2.95
CA PRO A 62 -13.77 4.89 -2.86
C PRO A 62 -13.65 3.61 -3.68
N LEU A 63 -14.70 2.79 -3.72
CA LEU A 63 -14.73 1.57 -4.52
C LEU A 63 -14.62 1.88 -6.03
N PHE A 64 -15.35 2.89 -6.51
CA PHE A 64 -15.24 3.33 -7.90
C PHE A 64 -13.84 3.81 -8.25
N CYS A 65 -13.22 4.64 -7.39
CA CYS A 65 -11.84 5.09 -7.58
C CYS A 65 -10.85 3.92 -7.64
N LEU A 66 -11.06 2.91 -6.78
CA LEU A 66 -10.23 1.70 -6.79
C LEU A 66 -10.43 0.88 -8.06
N ALA A 67 -11.67 0.73 -8.54
CA ALA A 67 -11.97 0.01 -9.77
C ALA A 67 -11.32 0.68 -11.00
N VAL A 68 -11.41 2.00 -11.09
CA VAL A 68 -10.74 2.78 -12.16
C VAL A 68 -9.22 2.59 -12.08
N ALA A 69 -8.63 2.72 -10.90
CA ALA A 69 -7.20 2.50 -10.70
C ALA A 69 -6.78 1.07 -11.04
N GLY A 70 -7.62 0.08 -10.70
CA GLY A 70 -7.40 -1.32 -11.08
C GLY A 70 -7.39 -1.53 -12.59
N ALA A 71 -8.33 -0.93 -13.33
CA ALA A 71 -8.34 -0.98 -14.78
C ALA A 71 -7.08 -0.33 -15.39
N ILE A 72 -6.69 0.85 -14.87
CA ILE A 72 -5.44 1.52 -15.28
C ILE A 72 -4.23 0.63 -14.97
N ASN A 73 -4.19 -0.01 -13.82
CA ASN A 73 -3.10 -0.91 -13.44
C ASN A 73 -2.95 -2.07 -14.43
N VAL A 74 -4.05 -2.71 -14.81
CA VAL A 74 -4.02 -3.81 -15.79
C VAL A 74 -3.48 -3.32 -17.15
N VAL A 75 -3.97 -2.20 -17.65
CA VAL A 75 -3.51 -1.61 -18.92
C VAL A 75 -2.02 -1.27 -18.85
N LEU A 76 -1.59 -0.58 -17.78
CA LEU A 76 -0.18 -0.21 -17.61
C LEU A 76 0.73 -1.43 -17.47
N ASN A 77 0.30 -2.48 -16.77
CA ASN A 77 1.04 -3.73 -16.70
C ASN A 77 1.26 -4.34 -18.09
N LEU A 78 0.20 -4.42 -18.90
CA LEU A 78 0.32 -4.94 -20.28
C LEU A 78 1.28 -4.08 -21.12
N VAL A 79 1.16 -2.76 -21.02
CA VAL A 79 2.03 -1.83 -21.77
C VAL A 79 3.49 -1.98 -21.32
N PHE A 80 3.77 -1.94 -20.01
CA PHE A 80 5.15 -1.97 -19.53
C PHE A 80 5.81 -3.32 -19.71
N VAL A 81 5.07 -4.41 -19.54
CA VAL A 81 5.63 -5.76 -19.68
C VAL A 81 5.75 -6.15 -21.15
N ILE A 82 4.75 -5.88 -21.98
CA ILE A 82 4.73 -6.35 -23.39
C ILE A 82 5.46 -5.37 -24.31
N LEU A 83 5.13 -4.06 -24.27
CA LEU A 83 5.73 -3.09 -25.20
C LEU A 83 7.15 -2.67 -24.77
N PHE A 84 7.35 -2.44 -23.48
CA PHE A 84 8.64 -1.97 -22.98
C PHE A 84 9.56 -3.09 -22.48
N SER A 85 9.09 -4.35 -22.49
CA SER A 85 9.83 -5.51 -21.97
C SER A 85 10.39 -5.29 -20.56
N MET A 86 9.72 -4.42 -19.77
CA MET A 86 10.07 -4.13 -18.39
C MET A 86 9.50 -5.26 -17.52
N SER A 87 10.33 -6.18 -17.10
CA SER A 87 9.95 -7.29 -16.23
C SER A 87 9.29 -6.81 -14.91
N VAL A 88 9.93 -7.04 -13.81
CA VAL A 88 9.43 -6.72 -12.45
C VAL A 88 9.29 -5.22 -12.20
N ALA A 89 10.19 -4.40 -12.77
CA ALA A 89 10.16 -2.95 -12.62
C ALA A 89 8.89 -2.33 -13.24
N GLY A 90 8.44 -2.86 -14.38
CA GLY A 90 7.23 -2.40 -15.06
C GLY A 90 5.98 -2.64 -14.22
N VAL A 91 5.87 -3.80 -13.59
CA VAL A 91 4.76 -4.14 -12.70
C VAL A 91 4.75 -3.22 -11.46
N ALA A 92 5.92 -2.96 -10.88
CA ALA A 92 6.03 -2.06 -9.73
C ALA A 92 5.60 -0.63 -10.09
N LEU A 93 6.06 -0.11 -11.23
CA LEU A 93 5.71 1.23 -11.72
C LEU A 93 4.21 1.34 -12.05
N ALA A 94 3.64 0.34 -12.73
CA ALA A 94 2.20 0.30 -13.00
C ALA A 94 1.37 0.37 -11.70
N THR A 95 1.81 -0.33 -10.68
CA THR A 95 1.15 -0.33 -9.36
C THR A 95 1.21 1.05 -8.70
N ILE A 96 2.37 1.71 -8.70
CA ILE A 96 2.49 3.04 -8.10
C ILE A 96 1.69 4.09 -8.87
N ILE A 97 1.73 4.07 -10.19
CA ILE A 97 0.98 5.02 -11.01
C ILE A 97 -0.53 4.86 -10.75
N SER A 98 -1.03 3.63 -10.77
CA SER A 98 -2.45 3.37 -10.49
C SER A 98 -2.87 3.76 -9.08
N GLN A 99 -2.03 3.51 -8.07
CA GLN A 99 -2.26 3.94 -6.70
C GLN A 99 -2.25 5.47 -6.56
N THR A 100 -1.35 6.15 -7.28
CA THR A 100 -1.30 7.60 -7.31
C THR A 100 -2.58 8.18 -7.91
N VAL A 101 -3.06 7.62 -9.02
CA VAL A 101 -4.33 8.02 -9.63
C VAL A 101 -5.49 7.84 -8.65
N SER A 102 -5.57 6.69 -7.99
CA SER A 102 -6.61 6.41 -7.00
C SER A 102 -6.55 7.39 -5.81
N ALA A 103 -5.36 7.66 -5.29
CA ALA A 103 -5.15 8.62 -4.20
C ALA A 103 -5.58 10.04 -4.60
N CYS A 104 -5.20 10.49 -5.79
CA CYS A 104 -5.60 11.79 -6.32
C CYS A 104 -7.13 11.89 -6.50
N MET A 105 -7.75 10.85 -7.05
CA MET A 105 -9.21 10.82 -7.26
C MET A 105 -9.96 10.92 -5.92
N VAL A 106 -9.61 10.08 -4.93
CA VAL A 106 -10.28 10.08 -3.63
C VAL A 106 -10.04 11.38 -2.87
N THR A 107 -8.81 11.91 -2.92
CA THR A 107 -8.49 13.21 -2.29
C THR A 107 -9.25 14.35 -2.97
N ALA A 108 -9.37 14.35 -4.30
CA ALA A 108 -10.15 15.34 -5.03
C ALA A 108 -11.65 15.29 -4.66
N LEU A 109 -12.20 14.10 -4.39
CA LEU A 109 -13.55 13.96 -3.88
C LEU A 109 -13.72 14.61 -2.51
N LEU A 110 -12.76 14.41 -1.59
CA LEU A 110 -12.79 15.01 -0.25
C LEU A 110 -12.66 16.55 -0.30
N VAL A 111 -11.83 17.08 -1.18
CA VAL A 111 -11.67 18.53 -1.35
C VAL A 111 -12.94 19.16 -1.95
N LYS A 112 -13.63 18.45 -2.84
CA LYS A 112 -14.89 18.92 -3.44
C LYS A 112 -16.13 18.71 -2.57
N GLU A 113 -15.99 17.94 -1.49
CA GLU A 113 -17.11 17.69 -0.57
C GLU A 113 -17.50 18.98 0.15
N LYS A 114 -18.80 19.28 0.21
CA LYS A 114 -19.34 20.48 0.89
C LYS A 114 -19.82 20.19 2.32
N GLY A 115 -19.60 18.98 2.82
CA GLY A 115 -20.04 18.50 4.13
C GLY A 115 -18.97 18.54 5.22
N PRO A 116 -19.21 17.87 6.34
CA PRO A 116 -18.29 17.82 7.49
C PRO A 116 -16.92 17.18 7.17
N LEU A 117 -16.80 16.52 6.02
CA LEU A 117 -15.55 15.92 5.54
C LEU A 117 -14.77 16.81 4.56
N HIS A 118 -15.17 18.08 4.39
CA HIS A 118 -14.41 18.98 3.52
C HIS A 118 -12.97 19.08 3.97
N LEU A 119 -12.05 18.64 3.12
CA LEU A 119 -10.63 18.72 3.38
C LEU A 119 -10.10 20.10 2.99
N ASP A 120 -9.89 20.94 3.99
CA ASP A 120 -9.25 22.24 3.80
C ASP A 120 -7.74 22.09 3.87
N LEU A 121 -7.09 22.06 2.71
CA LEU A 121 -5.64 21.92 2.59
C LEU A 121 -4.87 23.10 3.22
N GLY A 122 -5.52 24.25 3.39
CA GLY A 122 -4.92 25.44 3.99
C GLY A 122 -4.90 25.42 5.53
N ARG A 123 -5.68 24.53 6.16
CA ARG A 123 -5.80 24.40 7.61
C ARG A 123 -5.25 23.08 8.16
N LEU A 124 -4.37 22.45 7.44
CA LEU A 124 -3.70 21.24 7.92
C LEU A 124 -2.81 21.57 9.12
N GLY A 125 -3.12 21.01 10.28
CA GLY A 125 -2.38 21.23 11.52
C GLY A 125 -2.20 19.95 12.33
N PHE A 126 -1.12 19.88 13.09
CA PHE A 126 -0.87 18.78 14.01
C PHE A 126 -1.63 19.02 15.32
N HIS A 127 -2.61 18.17 15.60
CA HIS A 127 -3.32 18.16 16.88
C HIS A 127 -2.86 16.96 17.71
N ALA A 128 -2.07 17.18 18.73
CA ALA A 128 -1.49 16.13 19.56
C ALA A 128 -2.56 15.22 20.20
N GLY A 129 -3.72 15.77 20.59
CA GLY A 129 -4.84 14.99 21.13
C GLY A 129 -5.44 14.00 20.11
N ALA A 130 -5.66 14.44 18.88
CA ALA A 130 -6.16 13.58 17.81
C ALA A 130 -5.12 12.49 17.44
N LEU A 131 -3.83 12.87 17.38
CA LEU A 131 -2.76 11.91 17.14
C LEU A 131 -2.69 10.84 18.23
N GLY A 132 -2.83 11.23 19.51
CA GLY A 132 -2.87 10.31 20.64
C GLY A 132 -4.02 9.29 20.54
N GLN A 133 -5.21 9.75 20.14
CA GLN A 133 -6.36 8.86 19.90
C GLN A 133 -6.12 7.89 18.74
N ILE A 134 -5.59 8.39 17.63
CA ILE A 134 -5.25 7.55 16.46
C ILE A 134 -4.24 6.48 16.84
N LEU A 135 -3.18 6.83 17.58
CA LEU A 135 -2.18 5.88 18.04
C LEU A 135 -2.76 4.87 19.03
N ARG A 136 -3.59 5.30 19.98
CA ARG A 136 -4.20 4.43 20.98
C ARG A 136 -5.09 3.35 20.36
N ILE A 137 -5.79 3.66 19.27
CA ILE A 137 -6.68 2.72 18.57
C ILE A 137 -5.89 1.96 17.49
N GLY A 138 -5.07 2.67 16.72
CA GLY A 138 -4.38 2.11 15.57
C GLY A 138 -3.25 1.15 15.92
N LEU A 139 -2.55 1.38 17.02
CA LEU A 139 -1.41 0.55 17.40
C LEU A 139 -1.82 -0.88 17.80
N PRO A 140 -2.84 -1.08 18.66
CA PRO A 140 -3.35 -2.43 18.94
C PRO A 140 -3.93 -3.11 17.70
N ALA A 141 -4.69 -2.39 16.89
CA ALA A 141 -5.26 -2.94 15.65
C ALA A 141 -4.17 -3.33 14.65
N GLY A 142 -3.12 -2.53 14.52
CA GLY A 142 -1.96 -2.83 13.69
C GLY A 142 -1.19 -4.07 14.16
N LEU A 143 -0.95 -4.20 15.47
CA LEU A 143 -0.34 -5.39 16.05
C LEU A 143 -1.16 -6.64 15.81
N GLN A 144 -2.49 -6.56 16.01
CA GLN A 144 -3.39 -7.67 15.73
C GLN A 144 -3.32 -8.10 14.26
N SER A 145 -3.35 -7.14 13.32
CA SER A 145 -3.24 -7.42 11.88
C SER A 145 -1.90 -8.06 11.52
N THR A 146 -0.81 -7.62 12.16
CA THR A 146 0.52 -8.18 11.95
C THR A 146 0.60 -9.63 12.42
N VAL A 147 0.08 -9.94 13.61
CA VAL A 147 0.00 -11.31 14.14
C VAL A 147 -0.81 -12.21 13.21
N PHE A 148 -1.94 -11.70 12.71
CA PHE A 148 -2.79 -12.45 11.77
C PHE A 148 -2.06 -12.72 10.45
N SER A 149 -1.35 -11.74 9.92
CA SER A 149 -0.55 -11.89 8.69
C SER A 149 0.60 -12.87 8.86
N LEU A 150 1.30 -12.82 10.00
CA LEU A 150 2.35 -13.78 10.31
C LEU A 150 1.81 -15.21 10.42
N SER A 151 0.67 -15.40 11.08
CA SER A 151 0.00 -16.70 11.16
C SER A 151 -0.32 -17.26 9.79
N ASN A 152 -0.83 -16.44 8.88
CA ASN A 152 -1.16 -16.85 7.51
C ASN A 152 0.07 -17.23 6.67
N VAL A 153 1.24 -16.72 7.01
CA VAL A 153 2.50 -17.10 6.34
C VAL A 153 3.09 -18.38 6.96
N VAL A 154 3.07 -18.48 8.29
CA VAL A 154 3.69 -19.61 9.03
C VAL A 154 2.90 -20.91 8.83
N ILE A 155 1.57 -20.84 8.83
CA ILE A 155 0.72 -22.04 8.71
C ILE A 155 0.98 -22.82 7.41
N PRO A 156 0.95 -22.23 6.20
CA PRO A 156 1.25 -22.95 4.96
C PRO A 156 2.67 -23.51 4.92
N VAL A 157 3.65 -22.76 5.44
CA VAL A 157 5.05 -23.21 5.50
C VAL A 157 5.18 -24.44 6.39
N SER A 158 4.52 -24.46 7.55
CA SER A 158 4.52 -25.61 8.46
C SER A 158 3.84 -26.83 7.82
N TYR A 159 2.74 -26.65 7.07
CA TYR A 159 2.09 -27.73 6.37
C TYR A 159 2.97 -28.34 5.28
N THR A 160 3.67 -27.53 4.49
CA THR A 160 4.57 -28.02 3.44
C THR A 160 5.76 -28.79 4.03
N HIS A 161 6.28 -28.41 5.17
CA HIS A 161 7.36 -29.14 5.85
C HIS A 161 6.91 -30.45 6.52
N LEU A 162 5.64 -30.51 6.97
CA LEU A 162 5.09 -31.70 7.64
C LEU A 162 4.50 -32.73 6.67
N THR A 163 4.13 -32.32 5.45
CA THR A 163 3.46 -33.21 4.47
C THR A 163 4.35 -33.67 3.33
N LEU A 164 5.62 -33.27 3.27
CA LEU A 164 6.59 -33.86 2.35
C LEU A 164 7.05 -35.19 2.94
N PRO A 165 6.62 -36.35 2.39
CA PRO A 165 7.21 -37.64 2.76
C PRO A 165 8.67 -37.63 2.27
N THR A 166 9.56 -38.00 3.15
CA THR A 166 10.95 -38.34 2.89
C THR A 166 11.09 -39.38 1.80
#